data_f8588112a43f4aa784c00e84dfe3d896
#
_entry.id   f8588112a43f4aa784c00e84dfe3d896
#
_cell.length_a   1.000
_cell.length_b   1.000
_cell.length_c   1.000
_cell.angle_alpha   90.00
_cell.angle_beta   90.00
_cell.angle_gamma   90.00
#
_symmetry.space_group_name_H-M   'P 1'
#
loop_
_entity.id
_entity.type
_entity.pdbx_description
1 polymer ?
#
loop_
_entity_poly.entity_id
_entity_poly.type
_entity_poly.pdbx_seq_one_letter_code
_entity_poly.pdbx_strand_id
1 'polypeptide(L)'
;MARHFNITSELTQELLAVGDNTSVSSASLANVNFGGSTLVDIYIEKKLTGKFYLLKKIKLPTGVTLLHDIKSFNNKVDQFGLYIKLTKSDVFTLTGTIDPAASTTVPGVGTLFLTEVVVGDEITVTGETRTVSAIASNTSLTVTSAFSNNANDTTPDC
;
A
#
# COMPACT_ATOMS: atom_id res chain seq x y z
N MET A 1 -24.00 9.77 -12.54
CA MET A 1 -22.96 9.15 -13.41
C MET A 1 -21.89 8.59 -12.49
N ALA A 2 -21.44 7.34 -12.72
CA ALA A 2 -20.31 6.77 -11.96
C ALA A 2 -19.00 7.16 -12.67
N ARG A 3 -17.96 7.52 -11.90
CA ARG A 3 -16.60 7.68 -12.40
C ARG A 3 -15.75 6.55 -11.87
N HIS A 4 -14.86 6.02 -12.69
CA HIS A 4 -13.96 4.92 -12.35
C HIS A 4 -12.52 5.39 -12.48
N PHE A 5 -11.70 5.02 -11.50
CA PHE A 5 -10.28 5.34 -11.48
C PHE A 5 -9.51 4.05 -11.22
N ASN A 6 -8.45 3.82 -12.00
CA ASN A 6 -7.46 2.79 -11.71
C ASN A 6 -6.18 3.47 -11.22
N ILE A 7 -5.83 3.24 -9.96
CA ILE A 7 -4.70 3.89 -9.30
C ILE A 7 -3.65 2.82 -9.05
N THR A 8 -2.50 2.91 -9.70
CA THR A 8 -1.48 1.87 -9.76
C THR A 8 -0.22 2.15 -8.93
N SER A 9 -0.18 3.27 -8.21
CA SER A 9 1.01 3.66 -7.44
C SER A 9 0.63 4.46 -6.19
N GLU A 10 1.59 4.69 -5.31
CA GLU A 10 1.49 5.56 -4.14
C GLU A 10 1.34 7.02 -4.56
N LEU A 11 0.19 7.39 -5.05
CA LEU A 11 -0.08 8.73 -5.55
C LEU A 11 -1.25 9.38 -4.84
N THR A 12 -1.23 10.69 -4.86
CA THR A 12 -2.43 11.49 -4.68
C THR A 12 -3.11 11.64 -6.03
N GLN A 13 -4.32 11.12 -6.13
CA GLN A 13 -5.17 11.24 -7.31
C GLN A 13 -6.32 12.18 -7.04
N GLU A 14 -6.51 13.15 -7.93
CA GLU A 14 -7.72 13.96 -7.94
C GLU A 14 -8.89 13.14 -8.49
N LEU A 15 -9.95 13.00 -7.71
CA LEU A 15 -11.18 12.31 -8.11
C LEU A 15 -12.20 13.28 -8.70
N LEU A 16 -12.28 14.48 -8.13
CA LEU A 16 -13.10 15.59 -8.61
C LEU A 16 -12.33 16.89 -8.51
N ALA A 17 -12.25 17.61 -9.62
CA ALA A 17 -11.66 18.93 -9.63
C ALA A 17 -12.49 19.94 -8.84
N VAL A 18 -11.85 20.98 -8.39
CA VAL A 18 -12.51 22.13 -7.77
C VAL A 18 -13.51 22.73 -8.77
N GLY A 19 -14.75 22.95 -8.36
CA GLY A 19 -15.77 23.57 -9.20
C GLY A 19 -16.43 22.66 -10.25
N ASP A 20 -16.19 21.35 -10.21
CA ASP A 20 -16.73 20.37 -11.18
C ASP A 20 -18.25 20.18 -11.11
N ASN A 21 -18.92 20.85 -10.17
CA ASN A 21 -20.38 20.83 -9.95
C ASN A 21 -20.97 19.41 -9.92
N THR A 22 -20.26 18.49 -9.29
CA THR A 22 -20.64 17.09 -9.19
C THR A 22 -20.97 16.75 -7.75
N SER A 23 -22.03 15.96 -7.55
CA SER A 23 -22.37 15.39 -6.25
C SER A 23 -21.87 13.95 -6.18
N VAL A 24 -21.26 13.59 -5.05
CA VAL A 24 -20.82 12.23 -4.74
C VAL A 24 -21.56 11.73 -3.51
N SER A 25 -22.23 10.59 -3.64
CA SER A 25 -22.93 9.93 -2.54
C SER A 25 -22.10 8.83 -1.89
N SER A 26 -21.29 8.13 -2.67
CA SER A 26 -20.47 7.01 -2.19
C SER A 26 -19.21 6.82 -3.01
N ALA A 27 -18.22 6.20 -2.41
CA ALA A 27 -17.02 5.70 -3.06
C ALA A 27 -16.88 4.21 -2.79
N SER A 28 -16.60 3.43 -3.83
CA SER A 28 -16.24 2.02 -3.74
C SER A 28 -14.75 1.88 -4.08
N LEU A 29 -14.01 1.28 -3.17
CA LEU A 29 -12.56 1.13 -3.24
C LEU A 29 -12.22 -0.35 -3.18
N ALA A 30 -11.67 -0.91 -4.24
CA ALA A 30 -11.21 -2.29 -4.26
C ALA A 30 -9.68 -2.32 -4.37
N ASN A 31 -9.02 -2.99 -3.43
CA ASN A 31 -7.61 -3.29 -3.53
C ASN A 31 -7.43 -4.56 -4.35
N VAL A 32 -7.06 -4.41 -5.61
CA VAL A 32 -6.80 -5.51 -6.55
C VAL A 32 -5.31 -5.81 -6.67
N ASN A 33 -4.47 -5.14 -5.89
CA ASN A 33 -3.04 -5.41 -5.86
C ASN A 33 -2.76 -6.71 -5.11
N PHE A 34 -1.94 -7.58 -5.69
CA PHE A 34 -1.48 -8.81 -5.06
C PHE A 34 -0.33 -8.59 -4.08
N GLY A 35 0.27 -7.39 -4.08
CA GLY A 35 1.44 -7.02 -3.27
C GLY A 35 1.14 -6.51 -1.86
N GLY A 36 -0.04 -6.79 -1.32
CA GLY A 36 -0.34 -6.47 0.08
C GLY A 36 -1.40 -5.39 0.33
N SER A 37 -1.48 -4.96 1.57
CA SER A 37 -2.44 -3.96 2.02
C SER A 37 -2.04 -2.55 1.57
N THR A 38 -3.01 -1.70 1.38
CA THR A 38 -2.82 -0.27 1.07
C THR A 38 -3.48 0.57 2.14
N LEU A 39 -2.82 1.64 2.58
CA LEU A 39 -3.43 2.68 3.40
C LEU A 39 -4.11 3.69 2.49
N VAL A 40 -5.36 3.98 2.77
CA VAL A 40 -6.19 4.87 1.98
C VAL A 40 -6.58 6.09 2.79
N ASP A 41 -6.30 7.26 2.23
CA ASP A 41 -6.87 8.54 2.67
C ASP A 41 -7.83 9.03 1.61
N ILE A 42 -9.05 9.42 1.99
CA ILE A 42 -9.96 10.22 1.16
C ILE A 42 -10.17 11.54 1.88
N TYR A 43 -9.96 12.62 1.17
CA TYR A 43 -10.11 13.96 1.74
C TYR A 43 -10.62 14.95 0.71
N ILE A 44 -11.25 16.00 1.22
CA ILE A 44 -11.53 17.21 0.45
C ILE A 44 -10.45 18.24 0.77
N GLU A 45 -10.00 18.95 -0.23
CA GLU A 45 -9.01 20.01 -0.08
C GLU A 45 -9.59 21.31 -0.56
N LYS A 46 -9.56 22.30 0.32
CA LYS A 46 -9.92 23.66 0.00
C LYS A 46 -8.71 24.40 -0.50
N LYS A 47 -8.84 25.06 -1.64
CA LYS A 47 -7.81 25.97 -2.18
C LYS A 47 -7.36 26.94 -1.07
N LEU A 48 -6.14 26.75 -0.54
CA LEU A 48 -5.48 27.60 0.47
C LEU A 48 -5.79 27.36 1.96
N THR A 49 -6.67 26.46 2.39
CA THR A 49 -7.03 26.34 3.82
C THR A 49 -6.86 24.96 4.45
N GLY A 50 -6.40 23.98 3.71
CA GLY A 50 -6.09 22.66 4.29
C GLY A 50 -6.98 21.52 3.85
N LYS A 51 -6.67 20.35 4.38
CA LYS A 51 -7.29 19.06 4.05
C LYS A 51 -8.32 18.67 5.11
N PHE A 52 -9.48 18.24 4.67
CA PHE A 52 -10.50 17.66 5.54
C PHE A 52 -10.69 16.19 5.19
N TYR A 53 -10.25 15.31 6.07
CA TYR A 53 -10.28 13.87 5.83
C TYR A 53 -11.68 13.30 6.02
N LEU A 54 -12.15 12.59 5.01
CA LEU A 54 -13.36 11.75 5.06
C LEU A 54 -12.98 10.34 5.53
N LEU A 55 -11.87 9.82 5.04
CA LEU A 55 -11.19 8.62 5.52
C LEU A 55 -9.71 8.95 5.73
N LYS A 56 -9.11 8.43 6.80
CA LYS A 56 -7.69 8.64 7.08
C LYS A 56 -7.04 7.36 7.54
N LYS A 57 -5.97 6.96 6.85
CA LYS A 57 -5.17 5.76 7.15
C LYS A 57 -6.00 4.48 7.30
N ILE A 58 -6.99 4.30 6.43
CA ILE A 58 -7.78 3.08 6.42
C ILE A 58 -6.98 1.99 5.70
N LYS A 59 -6.63 0.93 6.42
CA LYS A 59 -5.94 -0.22 5.85
C LYS A 59 -6.94 -1.03 5.01
N LEU A 60 -6.66 -1.16 3.73
CA LEU A 60 -7.45 -1.93 2.78
C LEU A 60 -6.64 -3.16 2.32
N PRO A 61 -6.93 -4.34 2.88
CA PRO A 61 -6.24 -5.57 2.48
C PRO A 61 -6.46 -5.93 1.01
N THR A 62 -5.56 -6.71 0.44
CA THR A 62 -5.69 -7.30 -0.90
C THR A 62 -7.01 -8.05 -1.04
N GLY A 63 -7.69 -7.88 -2.17
CA GLY A 63 -8.97 -8.55 -2.46
C GLY A 63 -10.18 -8.00 -1.71
N VAL A 64 -10.00 -6.99 -0.84
CA VAL A 64 -11.10 -6.38 -0.09
C VAL A 64 -11.64 -5.17 -0.83
N THR A 65 -12.98 -5.04 -0.81
CA THR A 65 -13.68 -3.85 -1.29
C THR A 65 -14.29 -3.11 -0.11
N LEU A 66 -13.94 -1.85 0.04
CA LEU A 66 -14.54 -0.91 0.99
C LEU A 66 -15.60 -0.06 0.26
N LEU A 67 -16.81 -0.08 0.76
CA LEU A 67 -17.85 0.86 0.34
C LEU A 67 -17.98 1.95 1.41
N HIS A 68 -17.80 3.18 1.04
CA HIS A 68 -17.89 4.34 1.92
C HIS A 68 -18.98 5.31 1.45
N ASP A 69 -19.93 5.56 2.32
CA ASP A 69 -20.98 6.56 2.10
C ASP A 69 -20.43 7.96 2.43
N ILE A 70 -20.36 8.83 1.44
CA ILE A 70 -19.82 10.20 1.56
C ILE A 70 -20.91 11.20 1.97
N LYS A 71 -22.17 10.75 2.13
CA LYS A 71 -23.31 11.57 2.57
C LYS A 71 -23.42 12.92 1.85
N SER A 72 -23.46 12.88 0.52
CA SER A 72 -23.77 14.06 -0.31
C SER A 72 -22.69 15.14 -0.35
N PHE A 73 -21.42 14.75 -0.53
CA PHE A 73 -20.43 15.74 -0.93
C PHE A 73 -20.81 16.38 -2.27
N ASN A 74 -20.88 17.71 -2.29
CA ASN A 74 -21.21 18.48 -3.47
C ASN A 74 -20.19 19.62 -3.61
N ASN A 75 -19.49 19.67 -4.75
CA ASN A 75 -18.52 20.73 -5.05
C ASN A 75 -19.07 21.82 -6.00
N LYS A 76 -20.32 22.21 -5.81
CA LYS A 76 -20.91 23.34 -6.58
C LYS A 76 -20.14 24.63 -6.44
N VAL A 77 -19.46 24.80 -5.31
CA VAL A 77 -18.68 26.01 -5.04
C VAL A 77 -17.23 25.76 -5.43
N ASP A 78 -16.62 26.67 -6.15
CA ASP A 78 -15.23 26.64 -6.61
C ASP A 78 -14.24 26.69 -5.43
N GLN A 79 -14.39 25.83 -4.42
CA GLN A 79 -13.58 25.83 -3.22
C GLN A 79 -12.97 24.49 -2.86
N PHE A 80 -13.62 23.37 -3.20
CA PHE A 80 -13.18 22.05 -2.75
C PHE A 80 -13.01 21.08 -3.92
N GLY A 81 -11.90 20.37 -3.95
CA GLY A 81 -11.69 19.17 -4.73
C GLY A 81 -11.77 17.93 -3.85
N LEU A 82 -12.07 16.79 -4.42
CA LEU A 82 -12.04 15.48 -3.77
C LEU A 82 -10.81 14.71 -4.24
N TYR A 83 -10.05 14.20 -3.28
CA TYR A 83 -8.79 13.50 -3.54
C TYR A 83 -8.75 12.17 -2.82
N ILE A 84 -8.03 11.22 -3.42
CA ILE A 84 -7.60 10.00 -2.77
C ILE A 84 -6.07 9.99 -2.71
N LYS A 85 -5.51 9.55 -1.59
CA LYS A 85 -4.10 9.25 -1.46
C LYS A 85 -3.95 7.80 -1.06
N LEU A 86 -3.16 7.08 -1.82
CA LEU A 86 -2.73 5.72 -1.49
C LEU A 86 -1.31 5.79 -0.92
N THR A 87 -1.08 5.02 0.12
CA THR A 87 0.25 4.85 0.71
C THR A 87 0.44 3.35 0.93
N LYS A 88 1.63 2.83 0.67
CA LYS A 88 1.96 1.44 1.00
C LYS A 88 1.58 1.19 2.47
N SER A 89 1.11 0.00 2.77
CA SER A 89 0.77 -0.34 4.16
C SER A 89 2.03 -0.28 5.03
N ASP A 90 1.82 -0.09 6.32
CA ASP A 90 2.92 -0.04 7.28
C ASP A 90 3.84 -1.26 7.09
N VAL A 91 5.14 -1.02 7.15
CA VAL A 91 6.16 -2.04 7.33
C VAL A 91 5.71 -2.97 8.46
N PHE A 92 5.65 -4.25 8.22
CA PHE A 92 5.32 -5.24 9.23
C PHE A 92 6.47 -6.23 9.38
N THR A 93 6.71 -6.66 10.60
CA THR A 93 7.76 -7.64 10.89
C THR A 93 7.32 -9.01 10.38
N LEU A 94 8.16 -9.64 9.56
CA LEU A 94 7.95 -10.98 9.03
C LEU A 94 8.05 -12.03 10.16
N THR A 95 7.27 -13.10 10.01
CA THR A 95 7.38 -14.24 10.92
C THR A 95 8.71 -14.95 10.73
N GLY A 96 9.33 -15.37 11.82
CA GLY A 96 10.56 -16.17 11.85
C GLY A 96 11.84 -15.34 11.75
N THR A 97 12.91 -15.98 11.31
CA THR A 97 14.25 -15.39 11.21
C THR A 97 14.77 -15.54 9.80
N ILE A 98 15.40 -14.51 9.27
CA ILE A 98 16.10 -14.56 8.00
C ILE A 98 17.61 -14.63 8.24
N ASP A 99 18.27 -15.57 7.55
CA ASP A 99 19.72 -15.72 7.52
C ASP A 99 20.23 -15.30 6.13
N PRO A 100 20.54 -14.01 5.93
CA PRO A 100 20.99 -13.54 4.65
C PRO A 100 22.39 -14.11 4.36
N ALA A 101 22.54 -14.78 3.21
CA ALA A 101 23.81 -15.22 2.71
C ALA A 101 24.37 -14.22 1.68
N ALA A 102 25.65 -14.31 1.34
CA ALA A 102 26.24 -13.57 0.21
C ALA A 102 25.70 -14.12 -1.14
N SER A 103 24.40 -14.27 -1.24
CA SER A 103 23.66 -14.83 -2.36
C SER A 103 22.35 -14.07 -2.52
N THR A 104 21.77 -14.11 -3.71
CA THR A 104 20.41 -13.61 -3.95
C THR A 104 19.34 -14.56 -3.39
N THR A 105 19.67 -15.82 -3.11
CA THR A 105 18.77 -16.75 -2.41
C THR A 105 18.83 -16.49 -0.91
N VAL A 106 17.69 -16.21 -0.32
CA VAL A 106 17.52 -15.85 1.08
C VAL A 106 16.81 -16.97 1.81
N PRO A 107 17.52 -17.71 2.68
CA PRO A 107 16.90 -18.74 3.52
C PRO A 107 16.26 -18.12 4.76
N GLY A 108 15.15 -18.73 5.20
CA GLY A 108 14.44 -18.38 6.41
C GLY A 108 14.23 -19.57 7.33
N VAL A 109 14.11 -19.32 8.62
CA VAL A 109 13.80 -20.31 9.64
C VAL A 109 12.48 -19.95 10.33
N GLY A 110 11.48 -20.83 10.20
CA GLY A 110 10.14 -20.58 10.73
C GLY A 110 9.39 -19.46 10.01
N THR A 111 9.84 -19.03 8.83
CA THR A 111 9.23 -17.98 8.04
C THR A 111 7.99 -18.46 7.29
N LEU A 112 7.13 -17.51 6.88
CA LEU A 112 5.88 -17.75 6.15
C LEU A 112 5.85 -17.00 4.83
N PHE A 113 6.94 -17.03 4.06
CA PHE A 113 7.10 -16.20 2.85
C PHE A 113 5.97 -16.33 1.84
N LEU A 114 5.40 -17.53 1.64
CA LEU A 114 4.29 -17.73 0.70
C LEU A 114 2.99 -17.02 1.08
N THR A 115 2.85 -16.64 2.35
CA THR A 115 1.63 -15.98 2.87
C THR A 115 1.85 -14.53 3.25
N GLU A 116 3.10 -14.15 3.53
CA GLU A 116 3.45 -12.82 4.05
C GLU A 116 4.10 -11.92 2.99
N VAL A 117 4.70 -12.50 1.96
CA VAL A 117 5.49 -11.78 0.95
C VAL A 117 4.98 -12.05 -0.45
N VAL A 118 5.06 -11.08 -1.33
CA VAL A 118 4.73 -11.21 -2.75
C VAL A 118 5.92 -10.76 -3.60
N VAL A 119 6.08 -11.34 -4.78
CA VAL A 119 7.11 -10.92 -5.74
C VAL A 119 6.91 -9.45 -6.09
N GLY A 120 7.96 -8.65 -5.91
CA GLY A 120 7.94 -7.20 -6.07
C GLY A 120 7.93 -6.44 -4.75
N ASP A 121 7.67 -7.09 -3.61
CA ASP A 121 7.78 -6.46 -2.30
C ASP A 121 9.23 -6.13 -1.96
N GLU A 122 9.41 -5.15 -1.09
CA GLU A 122 10.68 -4.81 -0.50
C GLU A 122 10.79 -5.43 0.89
N ILE A 123 11.81 -6.26 1.11
CA ILE A 123 12.14 -6.78 2.43
C ILE A 123 13.37 -6.07 2.99
N THR A 124 13.31 -5.76 4.27
CA THR A 124 14.42 -5.16 5.01
C THR A 124 14.98 -6.20 5.99
N VAL A 125 16.23 -6.55 5.80
CA VAL A 125 16.96 -7.52 6.63
C VAL A 125 18.25 -6.87 7.08
N THR A 126 18.50 -6.87 8.38
CA THR A 126 19.70 -6.23 8.98
C THR A 126 19.90 -4.76 8.56
N GLY A 127 18.81 -4.04 8.30
CA GLY A 127 18.83 -2.64 7.86
C GLY A 127 19.09 -2.42 6.37
N GLU A 128 19.22 -3.48 5.57
CA GLU A 128 19.34 -3.39 4.12
C GLU A 128 18.03 -3.80 3.43
N THR A 129 17.53 -2.99 2.50
CA THR A 129 16.31 -3.26 1.76
C THR A 129 16.62 -3.85 0.38
N ARG A 130 15.90 -4.91 0.00
CA ARG A 130 15.99 -5.57 -1.32
C ARG A 130 14.60 -5.93 -1.82
N THR A 131 14.44 -5.89 -3.15
CA THR A 131 13.19 -6.30 -3.80
C THR A 131 13.16 -7.82 -3.99
N VAL A 132 12.04 -8.43 -3.66
CA VAL A 132 11.79 -9.86 -3.85
C VAL A 132 11.56 -10.14 -5.34
N SER A 133 12.34 -11.04 -5.92
CA SER A 133 12.23 -11.43 -7.33
C SER A 133 11.55 -12.79 -7.54
N ALA A 134 11.60 -13.69 -6.54
CA ALA A 134 10.90 -14.96 -6.56
C ALA A 134 10.68 -15.51 -5.14
N ILE A 135 9.67 -16.36 -4.96
CA ILE A 135 9.40 -17.07 -3.71
C ILE A 135 9.27 -18.56 -4.02
N ALA A 136 10.19 -19.37 -3.51
CA ALA A 136 10.23 -20.79 -3.76
C ALA A 136 9.43 -21.60 -2.71
N SER A 137 9.44 -21.15 -1.45
CA SER A 137 8.75 -21.82 -0.35
C SER A 137 8.54 -20.85 0.81
N ASN A 138 7.91 -21.30 1.90
CA ASN A 138 7.82 -20.53 3.13
C ASN A 138 9.19 -20.17 3.75
N THR A 139 10.23 -20.93 3.41
CA THR A 139 11.57 -20.76 3.99
C THR A 139 12.64 -20.40 2.96
N SER A 140 12.26 -20.06 1.73
CA SER A 140 13.21 -19.66 0.69
C SER A 140 12.60 -18.67 -0.28
N LEU A 141 13.22 -17.52 -0.44
CA LEU A 141 12.91 -16.53 -1.45
C LEU A 141 14.18 -16.07 -2.18
N THR A 142 14.01 -15.32 -3.25
CA THR A 142 15.10 -14.72 -4.03
C THR A 142 14.91 -13.22 -4.10
N VAL A 143 15.97 -12.48 -3.92
CA VAL A 143 15.98 -11.01 -4.03
C VAL A 143 16.79 -10.56 -5.26
N THR A 144 16.61 -9.31 -5.68
CA THR A 144 17.26 -8.74 -6.88
C THR A 144 18.77 -8.59 -6.74
N SER A 145 19.28 -8.44 -5.50
CA SER A 145 20.71 -8.37 -5.20
C SER A 145 20.98 -8.92 -3.80
N ALA A 146 22.15 -9.51 -3.58
CA ALA A 146 22.52 -10.05 -2.28
C ALA A 146 22.58 -8.96 -1.19
N PHE A 147 22.34 -9.38 0.06
CA PHE A 147 22.62 -8.54 1.21
C PHE A 147 24.13 -8.51 1.48
N SER A 148 24.64 -7.38 1.93
CA SER A 148 26.05 -7.25 2.30
C SER A 148 26.31 -7.66 3.76
N ASN A 149 25.32 -7.51 4.62
CA ASN A 149 25.36 -7.99 6.00
C ASN A 149 24.76 -9.40 6.09
N ASN A 150 25.56 -10.37 6.51
CA ASN A 150 25.18 -11.78 6.64
C ASN A 150 24.78 -12.17 8.08
N ALA A 151 24.54 -11.20 8.96
CA ALA A 151 24.03 -11.50 10.30
C ALA A 151 22.56 -11.94 10.22
N ASN A 152 22.18 -12.90 11.09
CA ASN A 152 20.79 -13.32 11.21
C ASN A 152 19.91 -12.18 11.70
N ASP A 153 18.78 -12.00 11.07
CA ASP A 153 17.76 -11.02 11.46
C ASP A 153 16.55 -11.76 12.05
N THR A 154 16.24 -11.47 13.30
CA THR A 154 15.09 -12.03 14.03
C THR A 154 13.85 -11.15 13.95
N THR A 155 13.97 -9.98 13.31
CA THR A 155 12.89 -9.00 13.13
C THR A 155 12.92 -8.42 11.71
N PRO A 156 13.01 -9.27 10.67
CA PRO A 156 13.00 -8.78 9.30
C PRO A 156 11.65 -8.15 8.98
N ASP A 157 11.66 -7.09 8.18
CA ASP A 157 10.47 -6.34 7.82
C ASP A 157 10.13 -6.44 6.33
N CYS A 158 8.84 -6.27 6.00
CA CYS A 158 8.33 -6.22 4.63
C CYS A 158 7.39 -5.03 4.44
#